data_b711f5054f8e6805848e8c24b19069b0
#
_entry.id   b711f5054f8e6805848e8c24b19069b0
#
_cell.length_a   1.000
_cell.length_b   1.000
_cell.length_c   1.000
_cell.angle_alpha   90.00
_cell.angle_beta   90.00
_cell.angle_gamma   90.00
#
_symmetry.space_group_name_H-M   'P 1'
#
loop_
_entity.id
_entity.type
_entity.pdbx_description
1 polymer ?
#
loop_
_entity_poly.entity_id
_entity_poly.type
_entity_poly.pdbx_seq_one_letter_code
_entity_poly.pdbx_strand_id
1 'polypeptide(L)'
;MSELNNTSNLLVEPIVNHSAEIIKVIGVGGGGGNAVGQMYREGIEGVRFLVCNTDQKALEDSVVPDKIQLGPGLGAGGQPVVGQDLAEKNLDKIDAIFDDKVKMVFITAGMGGGTGTGASPVIAREARAHGVLTVGIVTIPFLFERERQIDKALDGLERLGKEVDAMLVINNQRLCDIYTDLTIIDAFKKADLTLTTAVRCIVEIIEMHGRVGLDFCDVSNVLRNGGVAIMSTGFGKGEKRVTKAIEEALYSPLINNNNVYRAHKIILAITINPDPKYALRMEEVGEVNEFMAKFSDNIETKWGLVTDENMGEQVKITILASGFNLNGQTVDDEYTQRHAAIRARYYDDGGPMRKRVRHKRQVFLFDTADLGNERLAEAVSASPTDTRTSGTLESFLHLKQQSLGDGARDDAENAVGQPTGFSANGATRAEEGSVVIDFSN
;
A
#
# COMPACT_ATOMS: atom_id res chain seq x y z
N MET A 1 -35.64 -17.95 66.57
CA MET A 1 -36.03 -17.89 65.15
C MET A 1 -35.40 -16.67 64.54
N SER A 2 -34.26 -16.90 63.97
CA SER A 2 -33.46 -15.89 63.29
C SER A 2 -33.17 -16.43 61.90
N GLU A 3 -33.86 -15.91 60.92
CA GLU A 3 -33.63 -16.26 59.50
C GLU A 3 -33.09 -15.06 58.76
N LEU A 4 -31.89 -15.31 58.26
CA LEU A 4 -31.43 -15.10 56.89
C LEU A 4 -31.68 -13.74 56.26
N ASN A 5 -30.72 -12.89 56.32
CA ASN A 5 -30.46 -11.90 55.24
C ASN A 5 -29.09 -12.21 54.60
N ASN A 6 -29.13 -13.08 53.61
CA ASN A 6 -27.98 -13.32 52.74
C ASN A 6 -28.19 -12.49 51.47
N THR A 7 -27.97 -11.20 51.56
CA THR A 7 -27.78 -10.34 50.36
C THR A 7 -26.36 -10.55 49.88
N SER A 8 -26.21 -11.46 48.93
CA SER A 8 -25.04 -11.56 48.09
C SER A 8 -24.85 -10.21 47.38
N ASN A 9 -23.94 -9.38 47.89
CA ASN A 9 -23.36 -8.29 47.15
C ASN A 9 -22.69 -8.84 45.93
N LEU A 10 -23.38 -8.87 44.80
CA LEU A 10 -22.77 -8.89 43.49
C LEU A 10 -21.98 -7.59 43.42
N LEU A 11 -20.70 -7.68 43.81
CA LEU A 11 -19.70 -6.68 43.44
C LEU A 11 -19.61 -6.74 41.90
N VAL A 12 -20.38 -5.87 41.25
CA VAL A 12 -20.10 -5.56 39.84
C VAL A 12 -18.75 -4.85 39.87
N GLU A 13 -17.67 -5.59 39.55
CA GLU A 13 -16.40 -4.96 39.31
C GLU A 13 -16.62 -3.90 38.22
N PRO A 14 -16.11 -2.67 38.41
CA PRO A 14 -16.21 -1.68 37.34
C PRO A 14 -15.56 -2.28 36.11
N ILE A 15 -16.27 -2.26 34.99
CA ILE A 15 -15.74 -2.65 33.69
C ILE A 15 -14.57 -1.69 33.42
N VAL A 16 -13.37 -2.12 33.76
CA VAL A 16 -12.15 -1.43 33.35
C VAL A 16 -12.13 -1.49 31.83
N ASN A 17 -12.01 -0.36 31.20
CA ASN A 17 -11.96 -0.23 29.74
C ASN A 17 -10.75 -1.04 29.22
N HIS A 18 -10.97 -2.30 28.84
CA HIS A 18 -9.93 -3.23 28.40
C HIS A 18 -9.47 -2.99 26.96
N SER A 19 -10.12 -2.09 26.22
CA SER A 19 -9.80 -1.80 24.82
C SER A 19 -8.38 -1.28 24.60
N ALA A 20 -7.86 -0.47 25.52
CA ALA A 20 -6.49 0.06 25.47
C ALA A 20 -5.38 -1.02 25.50
N GLU A 21 -5.72 -2.24 25.94
CA GLU A 21 -4.74 -3.32 26.05
C GLU A 21 -4.78 -4.29 24.85
N ILE A 22 -5.89 -4.34 24.10
CA ILE A 22 -6.10 -5.34 23.05
C ILE A 22 -5.62 -4.90 21.66
N ILE A 23 -5.46 -3.59 21.43
CA ILE A 23 -5.07 -3.03 20.12
C ILE A 23 -3.67 -2.41 20.22
N LYS A 24 -2.78 -2.82 19.32
CA LYS A 24 -1.46 -2.20 19.15
C LYS A 24 -1.31 -1.56 17.78
N VAL A 25 -0.59 -0.46 17.73
CA VAL A 25 -0.20 0.23 16.48
C VAL A 25 1.31 0.26 16.39
N ILE A 26 1.86 -0.40 15.38
CA ILE A 26 3.30 -0.54 15.18
C ILE A 26 3.73 0.28 13.97
N GLY A 27 4.55 1.29 14.19
CA GLY A 27 5.19 2.07 13.12
C GLY A 27 6.51 1.44 12.71
N VAL A 28 6.64 1.03 11.45
CA VAL A 28 7.82 0.35 10.93
C VAL A 28 8.60 1.24 9.97
N GLY A 29 9.87 1.50 10.30
CA GLY A 29 10.74 2.40 9.55
C GLY A 29 10.39 3.87 9.72
N GLY A 30 11.01 4.76 8.92
CA GLY A 30 10.85 6.20 9.07
C GLY A 30 9.41 6.68 8.84
N GLY A 31 8.79 6.31 7.71
CA GLY A 31 7.41 6.73 7.40
C GLY A 31 6.40 6.20 8.41
N GLY A 32 6.47 4.91 8.77
CA GLY A 32 5.60 4.33 9.79
C GLY A 32 5.80 4.96 11.17
N GLY A 33 7.06 5.23 11.54
CA GLY A 33 7.40 5.91 12.80
C GLY A 33 6.83 7.33 12.88
N ASN A 34 6.88 8.09 11.78
CA ASN A 34 6.31 9.43 11.70
C ASN A 34 4.78 9.41 11.88
N ALA A 35 4.11 8.50 11.17
CA ALA A 35 2.67 8.34 11.26
C ALA A 35 2.22 7.96 12.69
N VAL A 36 2.89 6.99 13.33
CA VAL A 36 2.58 6.61 14.72
C VAL A 36 2.94 7.73 15.70
N GLY A 37 4.01 8.46 15.45
CA GLY A 37 4.34 9.66 16.23
C GLY A 37 3.26 10.73 16.13
N GLN A 38 2.61 10.89 14.97
CA GLN A 38 1.47 11.77 14.80
C GLN A 38 0.24 11.25 15.55
N MET A 39 -0.10 9.96 15.44
CA MET A 39 -1.20 9.33 16.16
C MET A 39 -1.06 9.49 17.68
N TYR A 40 0.17 9.34 18.17
CA TYR A 40 0.50 9.52 19.60
C TYR A 40 0.28 10.97 20.06
N ARG A 41 0.72 11.97 19.25
CA ARG A 41 0.49 13.41 19.56
C ARG A 41 -0.99 13.77 19.55
N GLU A 42 -1.78 13.16 18.68
CA GLU A 42 -3.23 13.37 18.58
C GLU A 42 -4.03 12.65 19.67
N GLY A 43 -3.36 11.85 20.51
CA GLY A 43 -3.96 11.21 21.67
C GLY A 43 -5.08 10.23 21.29
N ILE A 44 -4.87 9.36 20.29
CA ILE A 44 -5.84 8.30 20.00
C ILE A 44 -5.87 7.37 21.22
N GLU A 45 -7.02 7.32 21.88
CA GLU A 45 -7.27 6.46 23.04
C GLU A 45 -7.52 5.01 22.59
N GLY A 46 -7.49 4.06 23.52
CA GLY A 46 -7.81 2.66 23.25
C GLY A 46 -6.71 1.85 22.55
N VAL A 47 -5.54 2.42 22.31
CA VAL A 47 -4.44 1.75 21.61
C VAL A 47 -3.10 1.92 22.29
N ARG A 48 -2.22 0.93 22.13
CA ARG A 48 -0.80 1.05 22.49
C ARG A 48 0.04 1.30 21.24
N PHE A 49 0.97 2.24 21.36
CA PHE A 49 1.84 2.63 20.26
C PHE A 49 3.25 2.07 20.45
N LEU A 50 3.83 1.59 19.35
CA LEU A 50 5.19 1.08 19.28
C LEU A 50 5.84 1.53 17.98
N VAL A 51 7.13 1.84 18.00
CA VAL A 51 7.92 2.10 16.79
C VAL A 51 9.08 1.13 16.66
N CYS A 52 9.25 0.57 15.46
CA CYS A 52 10.35 -0.32 15.09
C CYS A 52 11.18 0.32 13.98
N ASN A 53 12.48 0.43 14.18
CA ASN A 53 13.35 0.94 13.12
C ASN A 53 14.75 0.30 13.17
N THR A 54 15.41 0.30 12.02
CA THR A 54 16.84 -0.06 11.88
C THR A 54 17.76 1.13 12.09
N ASP A 55 17.23 2.37 12.14
CA ASP A 55 17.95 3.62 12.37
C ASP A 55 17.73 4.06 13.81
N GLN A 56 18.82 4.10 14.59
CA GLN A 56 18.81 4.49 16.00
C GLN A 56 18.38 5.94 16.18
N LYS A 57 18.88 6.85 15.35
CA LYS A 57 18.58 8.28 15.46
C LYS A 57 17.09 8.55 15.27
N ALA A 58 16.48 7.89 14.26
CA ALA A 58 15.05 8.01 14.04
C ALA A 58 14.21 7.49 15.21
N LEU A 59 14.70 6.50 15.97
CA LEU A 59 14.07 6.04 17.20
C LEU A 59 14.25 7.03 18.35
N GLU A 60 15.45 7.61 18.50
CA GLU A 60 15.74 8.63 19.53
C GLU A 60 14.84 9.85 19.36
N ASP A 61 14.67 10.33 18.13
CA ASP A 61 13.84 11.50 17.77
C ASP A 61 12.32 11.23 17.91
N SER A 62 11.90 9.97 18.00
CA SER A 62 10.49 9.61 18.12
C SER A 62 9.90 9.98 19.47
N VAL A 63 8.69 10.54 19.46
CA VAL A 63 7.91 10.88 20.67
C VAL A 63 7.23 9.67 21.31
N VAL A 64 7.17 8.54 20.60
CA VAL A 64 6.55 7.30 21.09
C VAL A 64 7.48 6.65 22.11
N PRO A 65 6.99 6.30 23.32
CA PRO A 65 7.84 5.76 24.38
C PRO A 65 8.35 4.34 24.06
N ASP A 66 7.49 3.47 23.51
CA ASP A 66 7.85 2.09 23.22
C ASP A 66 8.57 2.01 21.89
N LYS A 67 9.81 1.52 21.92
CA LYS A 67 10.73 1.52 20.77
C LYS A 67 11.46 0.19 20.65
N ILE A 68 11.55 -0.33 19.43
CA ILE A 68 12.37 -1.50 19.13
C ILE A 68 13.38 -1.16 18.05
N GLN A 69 14.66 -1.29 18.38
CA GLN A 69 15.75 -1.17 17.44
C GLN A 69 16.03 -2.53 16.79
N LEU A 70 15.94 -2.56 15.47
CA LEU A 70 16.26 -3.71 14.64
C LEU A 70 17.70 -3.60 14.14
N GLY A 71 18.62 -4.34 14.78
CA GLY A 71 20.03 -4.38 14.39
C GLY A 71 20.88 -3.24 14.95
N PRO A 72 22.00 -2.88 14.29
CA PRO A 72 23.07 -2.03 14.84
C PRO A 72 22.76 -0.52 14.83
N GLY A 73 21.59 -0.07 14.36
CA GLY A 73 21.21 1.33 14.37
C GLY A 73 21.65 2.17 13.17
N LEU A 74 22.23 1.55 12.13
CA LEU A 74 22.78 2.24 10.95
C LEU A 74 21.77 2.42 9.79
N GLY A 75 20.51 1.99 9.99
CA GLY A 75 19.51 1.97 8.95
C GLY A 75 19.67 0.79 7.98
N ALA A 76 18.72 0.66 7.03
CA ALA A 76 18.72 -0.39 6.01
C ALA A 76 19.19 0.10 4.62
N GLY A 77 19.68 1.34 4.49
CA GLY A 77 20.22 1.89 3.23
C GLY A 77 19.25 1.84 2.04
N GLY A 78 17.94 1.93 2.27
CA GLY A 78 16.92 1.83 1.22
C GLY A 78 16.81 0.44 0.58
N GLN A 79 17.34 -0.60 1.24
CA GLN A 79 17.34 -1.99 0.76
C GLN A 79 16.37 -2.85 1.59
N PRO A 80 15.23 -3.28 1.01
CA PRO A 80 14.24 -4.10 1.72
C PRO A 80 14.81 -5.42 2.26
N VAL A 81 15.72 -6.05 1.53
CA VAL A 81 16.37 -7.30 1.96
C VAL A 81 17.12 -7.10 3.27
N VAL A 82 17.85 -5.98 3.42
CA VAL A 82 18.56 -5.65 4.66
C VAL A 82 17.57 -5.42 5.82
N GLY A 83 16.47 -4.71 5.55
CA GLY A 83 15.40 -4.50 6.54
C GLY A 83 14.77 -5.81 7.01
N GLN A 84 14.52 -6.73 6.07
CA GLN A 84 14.03 -8.06 6.36
C GLN A 84 15.02 -8.88 7.20
N ASP A 85 16.27 -8.97 6.77
CA ASP A 85 17.32 -9.72 7.49
C ASP A 85 17.54 -9.22 8.92
N LEU A 86 17.45 -7.90 9.13
CA LEU A 86 17.57 -7.32 10.45
C LEU A 86 16.34 -7.63 11.34
N ALA A 87 15.15 -7.68 10.76
CA ALA A 87 13.95 -8.10 11.48
C ALA A 87 14.01 -9.59 11.85
N GLU A 88 14.41 -10.46 10.92
CA GLU A 88 14.58 -11.91 11.15
C GLU A 88 15.63 -12.18 12.27
N LYS A 89 16.70 -11.40 12.35
CA LYS A 89 17.71 -11.53 13.41
C LYS A 89 17.26 -11.00 14.77
N ASN A 90 16.14 -10.32 14.85
CA ASN A 90 15.56 -9.76 16.08
C ASN A 90 14.17 -10.33 16.36
N LEU A 91 13.87 -11.55 15.91
CA LEU A 91 12.56 -12.20 16.10
C LEU A 91 12.17 -12.24 17.58
N ASP A 92 13.09 -12.56 18.49
CA ASP A 92 12.82 -12.58 19.95
C ASP A 92 12.21 -11.26 20.47
N LYS A 93 12.69 -10.11 19.93
CA LYS A 93 12.15 -8.82 20.30
C LYS A 93 10.79 -8.54 19.66
N ILE A 94 10.58 -9.06 18.47
CA ILE A 94 9.32 -8.92 17.73
C ILE A 94 8.27 -9.82 18.35
N ASP A 95 8.60 -11.05 18.68
CA ASP A 95 7.73 -12.02 19.37
C ASP A 95 7.21 -11.46 20.71
N ALA A 96 8.09 -10.83 21.48
CA ALA A 96 7.74 -10.19 22.75
C ALA A 96 6.72 -9.03 22.63
N ILE A 97 6.42 -8.55 21.42
CA ILE A 97 5.37 -7.55 21.20
C ILE A 97 3.98 -8.16 21.42
N PHE A 98 3.82 -9.44 21.09
CA PHE A 98 2.53 -10.11 20.98
C PHE A 98 2.25 -10.96 22.21
N ASP A 99 1.89 -10.29 23.32
CA ASP A 99 1.39 -10.95 24.53
C ASP A 99 -0.07 -11.44 24.37
N ASP A 100 -0.55 -12.29 25.29
CA ASP A 100 -1.89 -12.89 25.24
C ASP A 100 -3.05 -11.88 25.23
N LYS A 101 -2.78 -10.62 25.60
CA LYS A 101 -3.77 -9.55 25.65
C LYS A 101 -4.02 -8.95 24.28
N VAL A 102 -3.01 -8.93 23.40
CA VAL A 102 -3.11 -8.34 22.07
C VAL A 102 -4.03 -9.17 21.18
N LYS A 103 -5.10 -8.57 20.69
CA LYS A 103 -6.07 -9.21 19.78
C LYS A 103 -6.01 -8.64 18.38
N MET A 104 -5.53 -7.40 18.24
CA MET A 104 -5.40 -6.71 16.97
C MET A 104 -4.12 -5.90 16.89
N VAL A 105 -3.51 -5.89 15.73
CA VAL A 105 -2.36 -5.05 15.44
C VAL A 105 -2.54 -4.31 14.13
N PHE A 106 -2.27 -3.00 14.16
CA PHE A 106 -2.06 -2.19 12.97
C PHE A 106 -0.56 -2.09 12.71
N ILE A 107 -0.14 -2.48 11.51
CA ILE A 107 1.24 -2.32 11.05
C ILE A 107 1.25 -1.20 10.02
N THR A 108 1.85 -0.06 10.38
CA THR A 108 1.96 1.08 9.48
C THR A 108 3.38 1.26 8.98
N ALA A 109 3.51 1.43 7.66
CA ALA A 109 4.80 1.60 7.01
C ALA A 109 4.69 2.42 5.72
N GLY A 110 5.72 3.22 5.43
CA GLY A 110 5.94 3.77 4.09
C GLY A 110 6.65 2.72 3.23
N MET A 111 5.99 2.28 2.16
CA MET A 111 6.55 1.32 1.22
C MET A 111 7.54 1.98 0.27
N GLY A 112 8.51 1.21 -0.23
CA GLY A 112 9.60 1.68 -1.11
C GLY A 112 10.92 1.88 -0.38
N GLY A 113 10.92 2.17 0.93
CA GLY A 113 12.12 2.24 1.76
C GLY A 113 12.72 0.87 2.10
N GLY A 114 13.80 0.87 2.90
CA GLY A 114 14.44 -0.39 3.32
C GLY A 114 13.71 -1.05 4.49
N THR A 115 13.60 -0.34 5.63
CA THR A 115 13.05 -0.90 6.87
C THR A 115 11.55 -1.17 6.76
N GLY A 116 10.76 -0.16 6.35
CA GLY A 116 9.30 -0.31 6.25
C GLY A 116 8.90 -1.45 5.32
N THR A 117 9.51 -1.49 4.12
CA THR A 117 9.21 -2.51 3.10
C THR A 117 9.69 -3.91 3.49
N GLY A 118 10.86 -3.99 4.17
CA GLY A 118 11.49 -5.27 4.50
C GLY A 118 11.02 -5.88 5.82
N ALA A 119 10.92 -5.09 6.88
CA ALA A 119 10.60 -5.58 8.22
C ALA A 119 9.09 -5.76 8.47
N SER A 120 8.22 -4.96 7.83
CA SER A 120 6.77 -5.07 8.08
C SER A 120 6.18 -6.44 7.75
N PRO A 121 6.58 -7.17 6.67
CA PRO A 121 6.08 -8.53 6.45
C PRO A 121 6.52 -9.51 7.53
N VAL A 122 7.74 -9.36 8.07
CA VAL A 122 8.25 -10.22 9.15
C VAL A 122 7.42 -10.01 10.42
N ILE A 123 7.19 -8.75 10.80
CA ILE A 123 6.37 -8.40 11.97
C ILE A 123 4.93 -8.90 11.79
N ALA A 124 4.37 -8.77 10.58
CA ALA A 124 3.02 -9.25 10.28
C ALA A 124 2.90 -10.79 10.40
N ARG A 125 3.90 -11.52 9.91
CA ARG A 125 3.96 -12.97 10.03
C ARG A 125 3.95 -13.42 11.49
N GLU A 126 4.76 -12.79 12.35
CA GLU A 126 4.80 -13.10 13.77
C GLU A 126 3.46 -12.77 14.45
N ALA A 127 2.85 -11.62 14.14
CA ALA A 127 1.52 -11.28 14.66
C ALA A 127 0.47 -12.35 14.31
N ARG A 128 0.45 -12.82 13.07
CA ARG A 128 -0.47 -13.88 12.64
C ARG A 128 -0.17 -15.22 13.30
N ALA A 129 1.11 -15.55 13.55
CA ALA A 129 1.49 -16.77 14.28
C ALA A 129 0.90 -16.79 15.70
N HIS A 130 0.75 -15.62 16.34
CA HIS A 130 0.05 -15.45 17.62
C HIS A 130 -1.47 -15.39 17.51
N GLY A 131 -2.06 -15.54 16.30
CA GLY A 131 -3.51 -15.46 16.08
C GLY A 131 -4.09 -14.07 16.17
N VAL A 132 -3.24 -13.03 16.23
CA VAL A 132 -3.63 -11.61 16.30
C VAL A 132 -4.21 -11.17 14.96
N LEU A 133 -5.34 -10.45 14.98
CA LEU A 133 -5.88 -9.82 13.79
C LEU A 133 -4.89 -8.79 13.27
N THR A 134 -4.32 -9.02 12.10
CA THR A 134 -3.22 -8.23 11.57
C THR A 134 -3.67 -7.37 10.40
N VAL A 135 -3.60 -6.06 10.55
CA VAL A 135 -4.01 -5.09 9.53
C VAL A 135 -2.84 -4.22 9.12
N GLY A 136 -2.48 -4.27 7.83
CA GLY A 136 -1.50 -3.37 7.25
C GLY A 136 -2.15 -2.05 6.83
N ILE A 137 -1.61 -0.90 7.27
CA ILE A 137 -2.02 0.42 6.78
C ILE A 137 -0.78 1.12 6.24
N VAL A 138 -0.64 1.16 4.93
CA VAL A 138 0.63 1.52 4.30
C VAL A 138 0.46 2.58 3.21
N THR A 139 1.52 3.36 3.03
CA THR A 139 1.58 4.35 1.95
C THR A 139 2.48 3.87 0.82
N ILE A 140 2.12 4.21 -0.42
CA ILE A 140 2.97 4.02 -1.59
C ILE A 140 3.53 5.37 -2.06
N PRO A 141 4.76 5.37 -2.65
CA PRO A 141 5.51 6.57 -2.98
C PRO A 141 4.79 7.49 -3.95
N PHE A 142 5.21 8.76 -3.97
CA PHE A 142 4.85 9.73 -5.01
C PHE A 142 5.50 9.36 -6.34
N LEU A 143 4.93 9.80 -7.46
CA LEU A 143 5.49 9.58 -8.81
C LEU A 143 6.89 10.18 -8.98
N PHE A 144 7.20 11.31 -8.29
CA PHE A 144 8.52 11.93 -8.37
C PHE A 144 9.64 11.12 -7.71
N GLU A 145 9.30 10.15 -6.85
CA GLU A 145 10.27 9.23 -6.22
C GLU A 145 10.83 8.18 -7.20
N ARG A 146 10.33 8.18 -8.42
CA ARG A 146 10.75 7.36 -9.57
C ARG A 146 10.37 5.88 -9.50
N GLU A 147 10.40 5.24 -10.66
CA GLU A 147 9.95 3.86 -10.89
C GLU A 147 10.58 2.84 -9.95
N ARG A 148 11.90 2.93 -9.71
CA ARG A 148 12.60 1.96 -8.85
C ARG A 148 12.07 1.95 -7.41
N GLN A 149 11.66 3.11 -6.90
CA GLN A 149 11.10 3.21 -5.54
C GLN A 149 9.68 2.66 -5.52
N ILE A 150 8.91 2.95 -6.57
CA ILE A 150 7.56 2.43 -6.75
C ILE A 150 7.59 0.91 -6.90
N ASP A 151 8.49 0.34 -7.71
CA ASP A 151 8.62 -1.11 -7.88
C ASP A 151 8.94 -1.81 -6.55
N LYS A 152 9.87 -1.27 -5.75
CA LYS A 152 10.14 -1.78 -4.40
C LYS A 152 8.92 -1.73 -3.49
N ALA A 153 8.12 -0.65 -3.62
CA ALA A 153 6.90 -0.51 -2.83
C ALA A 153 5.87 -1.56 -3.22
N LEU A 154 5.67 -1.82 -4.52
CA LEU A 154 4.74 -2.82 -5.03
C LEU A 154 5.16 -4.24 -4.62
N ASP A 155 6.45 -4.57 -4.71
CA ASP A 155 7.00 -5.84 -4.18
C ASP A 155 6.75 -5.97 -2.67
N GLY A 156 6.93 -4.89 -1.93
CA GLY A 156 6.65 -4.83 -0.50
C GLY A 156 5.19 -5.06 -0.17
N LEU A 157 4.28 -4.43 -0.94
CA LEU A 157 2.84 -4.62 -0.80
C LEU A 157 2.43 -6.09 -1.02
N GLU A 158 2.97 -6.72 -2.06
CA GLU A 158 2.67 -8.12 -2.35
C GLU A 158 3.13 -9.04 -1.22
N ARG A 159 4.34 -8.81 -0.69
CA ARG A 159 4.86 -9.60 0.44
C ARG A 159 4.07 -9.36 1.71
N LEU A 160 3.79 -8.10 2.05
CA LEU A 160 3.00 -7.78 3.24
C LEU A 160 1.57 -8.32 3.13
N GLY A 161 0.95 -8.22 1.93
CA GLY A 161 -0.41 -8.71 1.68
C GLY A 161 -0.60 -10.21 1.91
N LYS A 162 0.47 -11.01 1.83
CA LYS A 162 0.44 -12.44 2.15
C LYS A 162 0.45 -12.70 3.67
N GLU A 163 0.95 -11.74 4.44
CA GLU A 163 1.18 -11.87 5.87
C GLU A 163 0.16 -11.11 6.73
N VAL A 164 -0.74 -10.31 6.14
CA VAL A 164 -1.81 -9.61 6.86
C VAL A 164 -3.18 -10.18 6.56
N ASP A 165 -4.14 -9.96 7.45
CA ASP A 165 -5.55 -10.30 7.24
C ASP A 165 -6.23 -9.30 6.29
N ALA A 166 -5.93 -8.02 6.49
CA ALA A 166 -6.41 -6.95 5.62
C ALA A 166 -5.34 -5.89 5.41
N MET A 167 -5.39 -5.21 4.27
CA MET A 167 -4.43 -4.16 3.94
C MET A 167 -5.13 -2.94 3.35
N LEU A 168 -4.94 -1.78 4.01
CA LEU A 168 -5.31 -0.47 3.48
C LEU A 168 -4.09 0.16 2.81
N VAL A 169 -4.21 0.50 1.54
CA VAL A 169 -3.13 1.11 0.77
C VAL A 169 -3.48 2.55 0.42
N ILE A 170 -2.68 3.47 0.92
CA ILE A 170 -2.83 4.90 0.69
C ILE A 170 -1.87 5.31 -0.41
N ASN A 171 -2.41 5.88 -1.48
CA ASN A 171 -1.60 6.40 -2.57
C ASN A 171 -1.24 7.87 -2.32
N ASN A 172 0.04 8.15 -2.04
CA ASN A 172 0.51 9.50 -1.82
C ASN A 172 0.28 10.40 -3.05
N GLN A 173 0.33 9.84 -4.27
CA GLN A 173 0.08 10.61 -5.49
C GLN A 173 -1.34 11.17 -5.53
N ARG A 174 -2.33 10.43 -5.06
CA ARG A 174 -3.72 10.90 -4.97
C ARG A 174 -3.87 12.11 -4.05
N LEU A 175 -3.05 12.21 -3.01
CA LEU A 175 -3.05 13.40 -2.16
C LEU A 175 -2.57 14.64 -2.93
N CYS A 176 -1.58 14.50 -3.82
CA CYS A 176 -1.15 15.58 -4.69
C CYS A 176 -2.24 16.00 -5.69
N ASP A 177 -2.98 15.04 -6.22
CA ASP A 177 -4.03 15.30 -7.21
C ASP A 177 -5.23 16.03 -6.59
N ILE A 178 -5.52 15.74 -5.31
CA ILE A 178 -6.63 16.39 -4.57
C ILE A 178 -6.20 17.73 -3.97
N TYR A 179 -4.97 17.81 -3.46
CA TYR A 179 -4.44 18.96 -2.74
C TYR A 179 -3.26 19.59 -3.50
N THR A 180 -3.54 20.25 -4.62
CA THR A 180 -2.54 20.78 -5.57
C THR A 180 -1.69 21.93 -5.02
N ASP A 181 -2.13 22.60 -3.97
CA ASP A 181 -1.54 23.79 -3.34
C ASP A 181 -0.68 23.48 -2.09
N LEU A 182 -0.57 22.18 -1.69
CA LEU A 182 0.26 21.81 -0.57
C LEU A 182 1.76 21.88 -0.88
N THR A 183 2.54 22.27 0.11
CA THR A 183 4.00 22.05 0.06
C THR A 183 4.32 20.57 0.17
N ILE A 184 5.52 20.15 -0.28
CA ILE A 184 5.97 18.76 -0.15
C ILE A 184 5.92 18.28 1.32
N ILE A 185 6.32 19.14 2.27
CA ILE A 185 6.29 18.83 3.70
C ILE A 185 4.85 18.60 4.17
N ASP A 186 3.92 19.44 3.72
CA ASP A 186 2.51 19.32 4.10
C ASP A 186 1.83 18.13 3.40
N ALA A 187 2.28 17.76 2.21
CA ALA A 187 1.83 16.53 1.54
C ALA A 187 2.20 15.27 2.35
N PHE A 188 3.42 15.19 2.88
CA PHE A 188 3.82 14.10 3.79
C PHE A 188 3.02 14.11 5.10
N LYS A 189 2.84 15.28 5.72
CA LYS A 189 1.96 15.40 6.90
C LYS A 189 0.54 14.97 6.61
N LYS A 190 0.02 15.28 5.41
CA LYS A 190 -1.32 14.85 4.99
C LYS A 190 -1.40 13.34 4.82
N ALA A 191 -0.33 12.69 4.32
CA ALA A 191 -0.24 11.24 4.28
C ALA A 191 -0.28 10.62 5.69
N ASP A 192 0.52 11.16 6.62
CA ASP A 192 0.53 10.72 8.02
C ASP A 192 -0.85 10.91 8.69
N LEU A 193 -1.50 12.05 8.41
CA LEU A 193 -2.87 12.34 8.90
C LEU A 193 -3.90 11.34 8.33
N THR A 194 -3.71 10.93 7.09
CA THR A 194 -4.57 9.96 6.43
C THR A 194 -4.44 8.57 7.07
N LEU A 195 -3.19 8.15 7.39
CA LEU A 195 -2.93 6.94 8.17
C LEU A 195 -3.56 7.03 9.57
N THR A 196 -3.41 8.18 10.23
CA THR A 196 -3.99 8.46 11.54
C THR A 196 -5.51 8.33 11.53
N THR A 197 -6.16 8.94 10.53
CA THR A 197 -7.63 8.87 10.37
C THR A 197 -8.08 7.42 10.17
N ALA A 198 -7.33 6.63 9.41
CA ALA A 198 -7.64 5.22 9.18
C ALA A 198 -7.65 4.42 10.49
N VAL A 199 -6.60 4.54 11.29
CA VAL A 199 -6.53 3.86 12.61
C VAL A 199 -7.63 4.36 13.54
N ARG A 200 -7.77 5.69 13.67
CA ARG A 200 -8.76 6.32 14.55
C ARG A 200 -10.18 5.83 14.26
N CYS A 201 -10.60 5.82 13.01
CA CYS A 201 -11.95 5.41 12.65
C CYS A 201 -12.24 3.94 12.96
N ILE A 202 -11.25 3.04 12.80
CA ILE A 202 -11.46 1.63 13.16
C ILE A 202 -11.55 1.47 14.68
N VAL A 203 -10.69 2.18 15.42
CA VAL A 203 -10.72 2.18 16.89
C VAL A 203 -12.04 2.76 17.41
N GLU A 204 -12.48 3.88 16.84
CA GLU A 204 -13.79 4.48 17.20
C GLU A 204 -14.95 3.50 16.97
N ILE A 205 -14.98 2.74 15.87
CA ILE A 205 -16.01 1.73 15.61
C ILE A 205 -16.03 0.67 16.71
N ILE A 206 -14.87 0.28 17.24
CA ILE A 206 -14.73 -0.76 18.28
C ILE A 206 -15.10 -0.22 19.67
N GLU A 207 -14.74 1.03 19.98
CA GLU A 207 -14.83 1.61 21.32
C GLU A 207 -16.11 2.38 21.57
N MET A 208 -16.69 2.97 20.52
CA MET A 208 -17.86 3.84 20.70
C MET A 208 -19.11 3.04 21.01
N HIS A 209 -19.77 3.41 22.11
CA HIS A 209 -21.02 2.84 22.51
C HIS A 209 -22.17 3.48 21.72
N GLY A 210 -23.04 2.66 21.14
CA GLY A 210 -24.18 3.12 20.37
C GLY A 210 -25.47 2.35 20.70
N ARG A 211 -26.60 2.80 20.18
CA ARG A 211 -27.87 2.05 20.27
C ARG A 211 -27.82 0.74 19.47
N VAL A 212 -27.10 0.74 18.37
CA VAL A 212 -26.71 -0.45 17.61
C VAL A 212 -25.22 -0.47 17.65
N GLY A 213 -24.66 -1.24 18.58
CA GLY A 213 -23.20 -1.34 18.78
C GLY A 213 -22.57 -2.16 17.68
N LEU A 214 -21.37 -1.76 17.33
CA LEU A 214 -20.40 -2.57 16.59
C LEU A 214 -19.31 -2.93 17.58
N ASP A 215 -18.85 -4.16 17.54
CA ASP A 215 -17.81 -4.62 18.45
C ASP A 215 -16.55 -5.10 17.71
N PHE A 216 -15.55 -5.48 18.48
CA PHE A 216 -14.30 -6.03 17.94
C PHE A 216 -14.55 -7.25 17.03
N CYS A 217 -15.53 -8.11 17.36
CA CYS A 217 -15.81 -9.30 16.57
C CYS A 217 -16.38 -8.95 15.20
N ASP A 218 -17.22 -7.90 15.11
CA ASP A 218 -17.76 -7.41 13.84
C ASP A 218 -16.65 -6.88 12.94
N VAL A 219 -15.76 -6.05 13.48
CA VAL A 219 -14.59 -5.52 12.75
C VAL A 219 -13.65 -6.66 12.35
N SER A 220 -13.39 -7.59 13.28
CA SER A 220 -12.54 -8.75 13.00
C SER A 220 -13.13 -9.61 11.88
N ASN A 221 -14.43 -9.83 11.86
CA ASN A 221 -15.10 -10.63 10.82
C ASN A 221 -14.96 -10.00 9.43
N VAL A 222 -15.08 -8.67 9.35
CA VAL A 222 -14.92 -7.97 8.07
C VAL A 222 -13.47 -7.95 7.62
N LEU A 223 -12.52 -7.73 8.51
CA LEU A 223 -11.11 -7.60 8.15
C LEU A 223 -10.38 -8.95 8.02
N ARG A 224 -10.79 -10.00 8.75
CA ARG A 224 -10.10 -11.31 8.73
C ARG A 224 -10.20 -11.94 7.35
N ASN A 225 -9.02 -12.24 6.77
CA ASN A 225 -8.88 -12.71 5.39
C ASN A 225 -9.57 -11.79 4.36
N GLY A 226 -9.63 -10.49 4.67
CA GLY A 226 -10.32 -9.48 3.87
C GLY A 226 -9.51 -8.99 2.65
N GLY A 227 -8.24 -9.36 2.55
CA GLY A 227 -7.37 -8.93 1.45
C GLY A 227 -7.19 -7.40 1.44
N VAL A 228 -7.47 -6.73 0.34
CA VAL A 228 -7.48 -5.27 0.33
C VAL A 228 -8.76 -4.77 0.99
N ALA A 229 -8.59 -3.86 1.92
CA ALA A 229 -9.69 -3.15 2.56
C ALA A 229 -9.67 -1.67 2.16
N ILE A 230 -10.82 -1.06 2.20
CA ILE A 230 -11.03 0.36 1.98
C ILE A 230 -11.75 0.90 3.21
N MET A 231 -11.32 2.05 3.68
CA MET A 231 -12.03 2.76 4.72
C MET A 231 -12.16 4.22 4.36
N SER A 232 -13.29 4.78 4.70
CA SER A 232 -13.55 6.19 4.46
C SER A 232 -14.59 6.76 5.41
N THR A 233 -14.52 8.06 5.60
CA THR A 233 -15.44 8.82 6.43
C THR A 233 -15.88 10.06 5.67
N GLY A 234 -17.18 10.37 5.77
CA GLY A 234 -17.74 11.59 5.24
C GLY A 234 -18.72 12.22 6.23
N PHE A 235 -18.94 13.51 6.08
CA PHE A 235 -19.81 14.32 6.93
C PHE A 235 -20.92 14.97 6.10
N GLY A 236 -22.12 15.01 6.63
CA GLY A 236 -23.25 15.65 5.97
C GLY A 236 -24.03 16.55 6.92
N LYS A 237 -24.52 17.66 6.40
CA LYS A 237 -25.27 18.66 7.16
C LYS A 237 -26.47 19.18 6.37
N GLY A 238 -27.56 19.48 7.08
CA GLY A 238 -28.77 20.05 6.51
C GLY A 238 -29.60 19.03 5.75
N GLU A 239 -30.28 19.44 4.68
CA GLU A 239 -31.12 18.57 3.86
C GLU A 239 -30.29 17.49 3.15
N LYS A 240 -30.77 16.24 3.13
CA LYS A 240 -30.08 15.05 2.59
C LYS A 240 -28.66 14.87 3.18
N ARG A 241 -28.54 15.09 4.50
CA ARG A 241 -27.24 15.03 5.17
C ARG A 241 -26.61 13.64 5.13
N VAL A 242 -27.39 12.57 5.09
CA VAL A 242 -26.90 11.19 4.97
C VAL A 242 -26.34 10.94 3.59
N THR A 243 -27.05 11.32 2.52
CA THR A 243 -26.57 11.22 1.14
C THR A 243 -25.26 12.00 0.94
N LYS A 244 -25.20 13.24 1.46
CA LYS A 244 -23.99 14.07 1.39
C LYS A 244 -22.80 13.43 2.11
N ALA A 245 -23.03 12.85 3.30
CA ALA A 245 -22.01 12.16 4.06
C ALA A 245 -21.49 10.91 3.30
N ILE A 246 -22.38 10.15 2.67
CA ILE A 246 -22.01 8.99 1.85
C ILE A 246 -21.20 9.44 0.63
N GLU A 247 -21.64 10.48 -0.07
CA GLU A 247 -20.94 11.03 -1.24
C GLU A 247 -19.54 11.51 -0.85
N GLU A 248 -19.41 12.28 0.23
CA GLU A 248 -18.11 12.73 0.73
C GLU A 248 -17.20 11.55 1.10
N ALA A 249 -17.74 10.52 1.78
CA ALA A 249 -17.01 9.32 2.09
C ALA A 249 -16.49 8.64 0.80
N LEU A 250 -17.28 8.55 -0.25
CA LEU A 250 -16.89 7.92 -1.52
C LEU A 250 -15.83 8.72 -2.29
N TYR A 251 -15.74 10.04 -2.08
CA TYR A 251 -14.72 10.91 -2.70
C TYR A 251 -13.41 10.99 -1.90
N SER A 252 -13.30 10.27 -0.79
CA SER A 252 -12.10 10.28 0.05
C SER A 252 -10.84 9.78 -0.68
N PRO A 253 -9.67 10.38 -0.41
CA PRO A 253 -8.38 9.91 -0.92
C PRO A 253 -8.01 8.49 -0.46
N LEU A 254 -8.69 7.98 0.58
CA LEU A 254 -8.53 6.60 1.05
C LEU A 254 -9.21 5.58 0.13
N ILE A 255 -10.12 6.03 -0.74
CA ILE A 255 -10.77 5.18 -1.74
C ILE A 255 -10.05 5.36 -3.08
N ASN A 256 -9.11 4.48 -3.35
CA ASN A 256 -8.49 4.40 -4.67
C ASN A 256 -9.48 3.79 -5.65
N ASN A 257 -9.90 4.49 -6.68
CA ASN A 257 -10.65 4.03 -7.88
C ASN A 257 -11.32 2.64 -7.78
N ASN A 258 -11.37 2.09 -6.57
CA ASN A 258 -12.03 0.84 -6.28
C ASN A 258 -13.52 1.10 -6.27
N ASN A 259 -14.20 0.40 -7.10
CA ASN A 259 -15.64 0.37 -7.02
C ASN A 259 -16.03 -0.28 -5.68
N VAL A 260 -16.31 0.53 -4.66
CA VAL A 260 -16.73 0.09 -3.31
C VAL A 260 -17.87 -0.93 -3.39
N TYR A 261 -18.70 -0.82 -4.42
CA TYR A 261 -19.82 -1.73 -4.66
C TYR A 261 -19.42 -3.18 -5.01
N ARG A 262 -18.12 -3.45 -5.22
CA ARG A 262 -17.57 -4.81 -5.40
C ARG A 262 -17.07 -5.44 -4.10
N ALA A 263 -17.25 -4.78 -2.98
CA ALA A 263 -16.90 -5.35 -1.67
C ALA A 263 -17.67 -6.64 -1.41
N HIS A 264 -17.05 -7.58 -0.73
CA HIS A 264 -17.72 -8.78 -0.23
C HIS A 264 -18.26 -8.59 1.18
N LYS A 265 -17.63 -7.72 1.97
CA LYS A 265 -18.03 -7.41 3.35
C LYS A 265 -17.98 -5.91 3.57
N ILE A 266 -18.95 -5.37 4.30
CA ILE A 266 -19.03 -3.94 4.61
C ILE A 266 -19.52 -3.69 6.04
N ILE A 267 -18.88 -2.74 6.71
CA ILE A 267 -19.39 -2.07 7.90
C ILE A 267 -19.79 -0.65 7.53
N LEU A 268 -20.99 -0.26 7.91
CA LEU A 268 -21.51 1.10 7.83
C LEU A 268 -21.77 1.61 9.24
N ALA A 269 -20.91 2.49 9.76
CA ALA A 269 -21.12 3.16 11.03
C ALA A 269 -21.71 4.55 10.80
N ILE A 270 -22.86 4.81 11.43
CA ILE A 270 -23.56 6.09 11.38
C ILE A 270 -23.39 6.76 12.72
N THR A 271 -22.72 7.92 12.76
CA THR A 271 -22.53 8.69 13.99
C THR A 271 -23.39 9.94 13.94
N ILE A 272 -24.19 10.14 14.99
CA ILE A 272 -25.13 11.26 15.13
C ILE A 272 -25.06 11.86 16.54
N ASN A 273 -25.60 13.07 16.68
CA ASN A 273 -25.82 13.65 18.00
C ASN A 273 -27.00 12.95 18.69
N PRO A 274 -26.88 12.60 19.99
CA PRO A 274 -27.96 11.96 20.75
C PRO A 274 -29.18 12.86 21.03
N ASP A 275 -29.05 14.20 20.89
CA ASP A 275 -30.16 15.14 21.09
C ASP A 275 -31.31 14.83 20.12
N PRO A 276 -32.57 14.68 20.61
CA PRO A 276 -33.73 14.41 19.76
C PRO A 276 -33.91 15.43 18.62
N LYS A 277 -33.43 16.65 18.78
CA LYS A 277 -33.46 17.70 17.75
C LYS A 277 -32.64 17.32 16.52
N TYR A 278 -31.55 16.58 16.72
CA TYR A 278 -30.59 16.21 15.68
C TYR A 278 -30.62 14.72 15.33
N ALA A 279 -31.51 13.95 16.01
CA ALA A 279 -31.63 12.51 15.79
C ALA A 279 -31.93 12.17 14.32
N LEU A 280 -31.50 10.99 13.90
CA LEU A 280 -31.73 10.47 12.55
C LEU A 280 -33.24 10.16 12.39
N ARG A 281 -33.87 10.66 11.34
CA ARG A 281 -35.27 10.41 11.01
C ARG A 281 -35.44 9.16 10.15
N MET A 282 -36.59 8.54 10.19
CA MET A 282 -36.87 7.34 9.39
C MET A 282 -36.81 7.60 7.87
N GLU A 283 -37.12 8.82 7.44
CA GLU A 283 -36.95 9.22 6.02
C GLU A 283 -35.47 9.23 5.58
N GLU A 284 -34.55 9.60 6.49
CA GLU A 284 -33.10 9.60 6.23
C GLU A 284 -32.52 8.17 6.19
N VAL A 285 -33.20 7.20 6.85
CA VAL A 285 -32.83 5.77 6.71
C VAL A 285 -33.11 5.27 5.30
N GLY A 286 -34.09 5.87 4.60
CA GLY A 286 -34.31 5.62 3.17
C GLY A 286 -33.09 5.91 2.31
N GLU A 287 -32.34 6.97 2.64
CA GLU A 287 -31.09 7.32 1.92
C GLU A 287 -29.99 6.25 2.11
N VAL A 288 -29.92 5.65 3.33
CA VAL A 288 -29.02 4.52 3.59
C VAL A 288 -29.41 3.31 2.75
N ASN A 289 -30.72 3.01 2.66
CA ASN A 289 -31.22 1.88 1.86
C ASN A 289 -30.92 2.08 0.37
N GLU A 290 -31.05 3.29 -0.17
CA GLU A 290 -30.68 3.61 -1.56
C GLU A 290 -29.18 3.39 -1.83
N PHE A 291 -28.34 3.70 -0.85
CA PHE A 291 -26.91 3.41 -0.96
C PHE A 291 -26.64 1.91 -0.92
N MET A 292 -27.23 1.18 0.03
CA MET A 292 -27.02 -0.26 0.17
C MET A 292 -27.57 -1.06 -1.01
N ALA A 293 -28.63 -0.59 -1.67
CA ALA A 293 -29.18 -1.23 -2.87
C ALA A 293 -28.24 -1.23 -4.09
N LYS A 294 -27.16 -0.46 -4.06
CA LYS A 294 -26.13 -0.46 -5.11
C LYS A 294 -25.12 -1.61 -4.99
N PHE A 295 -25.14 -2.31 -3.87
CA PHE A 295 -24.28 -3.47 -3.65
C PHE A 295 -24.95 -4.77 -4.14
N SER A 296 -24.13 -5.81 -4.31
CA SER A 296 -24.60 -7.14 -4.65
C SER A 296 -25.47 -7.73 -3.51
N ASP A 297 -26.48 -8.53 -3.82
CA ASP A 297 -27.35 -9.20 -2.84
C ASP A 297 -26.58 -10.15 -1.89
N ASN A 298 -25.37 -10.57 -2.26
CA ASN A 298 -24.53 -11.48 -1.48
C ASN A 298 -23.52 -10.79 -0.57
N ILE A 299 -23.61 -9.46 -0.42
CA ILE A 299 -22.68 -8.74 0.46
C ILE A 299 -22.98 -9.02 1.94
N GLU A 300 -21.96 -9.36 2.70
CA GLU A 300 -22.09 -9.42 4.17
C GLU A 300 -22.04 -8.01 4.75
N THR A 301 -23.17 -7.57 5.30
CA THR A 301 -23.34 -6.20 5.81
C THR A 301 -23.49 -6.19 7.31
N LYS A 302 -22.71 -5.32 7.97
CA LYS A 302 -22.88 -4.91 9.35
C LYS A 302 -23.13 -3.41 9.40
N TRP A 303 -23.99 -2.96 10.29
CA TRP A 303 -24.21 -1.54 10.50
C TRP A 303 -24.32 -1.20 11.98
N GLY A 304 -23.94 0.01 12.34
CA GLY A 304 -24.00 0.52 13.69
C GLY A 304 -24.51 1.96 13.74
N LEU A 305 -25.15 2.29 14.85
CA LEU A 305 -25.62 3.65 15.16
C LEU A 305 -24.94 4.13 16.43
N VAL A 306 -23.99 5.02 16.27
CA VAL A 306 -23.14 5.56 17.32
C VAL A 306 -23.60 6.98 17.66
N THR A 307 -23.41 7.40 18.90
CA THR A 307 -23.77 8.75 19.34
C THR A 307 -22.52 9.52 19.79
N ASP A 308 -22.41 10.77 19.33
CA ASP A 308 -21.37 11.71 19.74
C ASP A 308 -22.00 13.10 19.94
N GLU A 309 -21.88 13.64 21.15
CA GLU A 309 -22.45 14.94 21.53
C GLU A 309 -21.86 16.11 20.74
N ASN A 310 -20.65 15.95 20.21
CA ASN A 310 -19.95 17.00 19.45
C ASN A 310 -20.43 17.12 18.00
N MET A 311 -21.25 16.19 17.51
CA MET A 311 -21.71 16.17 16.11
C MET A 311 -22.64 17.32 15.74
N GLY A 312 -23.33 17.95 16.73
CA GLY A 312 -24.36 18.96 16.43
C GLY A 312 -25.43 18.43 15.49
N GLU A 313 -25.70 19.13 14.38
CA GLU A 313 -26.65 18.70 13.35
C GLU A 313 -26.06 17.82 12.25
N GLN A 314 -24.74 17.56 12.32
CA GLN A 314 -24.04 16.75 11.32
C GLN A 314 -24.30 15.27 11.52
N VAL A 315 -24.22 14.53 10.42
CA VAL A 315 -24.13 13.07 10.40
C VAL A 315 -22.76 12.70 9.87
N LYS A 316 -22.06 11.79 10.54
CA LYS A 316 -20.81 11.18 10.08
C LYS A 316 -21.12 9.76 9.61
N ILE A 317 -20.72 9.42 8.40
CA ILE A 317 -20.80 8.07 7.85
C ILE A 317 -19.38 7.54 7.71
N THR A 318 -19.12 6.40 8.36
CA THR A 318 -17.87 5.68 8.19
C THR A 318 -18.13 4.35 7.48
N ILE A 319 -17.43 4.13 6.38
CA ILE A 319 -17.53 2.94 5.54
C ILE A 319 -16.21 2.16 5.71
N LEU A 320 -16.29 0.91 6.15
CA LEU A 320 -15.19 -0.05 6.11
C LEU A 320 -15.61 -1.20 5.21
N ALA A 321 -14.93 -1.40 4.12
CA ALA A 321 -15.25 -2.42 3.14
C ALA A 321 -14.02 -3.28 2.83
N SER A 322 -14.22 -4.59 2.63
CA SER A 322 -13.16 -5.55 2.36
C SER A 322 -13.56 -6.62 1.35
N GLY A 323 -12.63 -7.49 0.99
CA GLY A 323 -12.85 -8.53 0.00
C GLY A 323 -12.41 -8.14 -1.39
N PHE A 324 -11.56 -7.12 -1.51
CA PHE A 324 -10.97 -6.75 -2.79
C PHE A 324 -9.68 -7.53 -3.01
N ASN A 325 -9.50 -8.09 -4.19
CA ASN A 325 -8.26 -8.76 -4.57
C ASN A 325 -7.18 -7.73 -4.97
N LEU A 326 -5.95 -7.93 -4.51
CA LEU A 326 -4.77 -7.21 -5.03
C LEU A 326 -4.56 -7.51 -6.52
N ASN A 327 -4.91 -8.73 -6.93
CA ASN A 327 -4.73 -9.25 -8.27
C ASN A 327 -6.08 -9.55 -8.90
N GLY A 328 -6.58 -8.68 -9.74
CA GLY A 328 -7.80 -8.91 -10.52
C GLY A 328 -7.64 -9.86 -11.70
N GLN A 329 -6.53 -10.63 -11.84
CA GLN A 329 -6.34 -11.56 -12.98
C GLN A 329 -5.40 -12.72 -12.66
N THR A 330 -5.66 -13.85 -13.30
CA THR A 330 -4.96 -15.12 -13.27
C THR A 330 -3.56 -15.06 -13.90
N VAL A 331 -2.71 -15.91 -13.35
CA VAL A 331 -1.30 -16.17 -13.66
C VAL A 331 -1.06 -16.45 -15.15
N ASP A 332 -0.26 -15.58 -15.82
CA ASP A 332 0.80 -15.97 -16.75
C ASP A 332 1.51 -14.69 -17.24
N ASP A 333 2.81 -14.67 -17.17
CA ASP A 333 3.77 -13.56 -17.36
C ASP A 333 4.03 -12.74 -16.09
N GLU A 334 4.76 -13.37 -15.18
CA GLU A 334 4.57 -13.18 -13.73
C GLU A 334 5.04 -11.87 -13.13
N TYR A 335 5.99 -11.16 -13.66
CA TYR A 335 6.54 -9.98 -12.97
C TYR A 335 6.07 -8.67 -13.59
N THR A 336 6.12 -8.57 -14.89
CA THR A 336 5.83 -7.31 -15.60
C THR A 336 4.32 -7.02 -15.66
N GLN A 337 3.49 -8.05 -15.77
CA GLN A 337 2.03 -7.87 -15.81
C GLN A 337 1.43 -7.63 -14.44
N ARG A 338 1.95 -8.25 -13.37
CA ARG A 338 1.55 -7.98 -11.98
C ARG A 338 1.77 -6.53 -11.61
N HIS A 339 2.98 -6.03 -11.82
CA HIS A 339 3.31 -4.63 -11.54
C HIS A 339 2.54 -3.67 -12.44
N ALA A 340 2.28 -4.02 -13.71
CA ALA A 340 1.46 -3.22 -14.59
C ALA A 340 0.00 -3.13 -14.11
N ALA A 341 -0.58 -4.23 -13.64
CA ALA A 341 -1.95 -4.25 -13.12
C ALA A 341 -2.09 -3.45 -11.81
N ILE A 342 -1.15 -3.64 -10.86
CA ILE A 342 -1.13 -2.88 -9.61
C ILE A 342 -0.83 -1.41 -9.89
N ARG A 343 0.11 -1.11 -10.79
CA ARG A 343 0.44 0.25 -11.20
C ARG A 343 -0.74 0.93 -11.87
N ALA A 344 -1.45 0.27 -12.77
CA ALA A 344 -2.68 0.78 -13.38
C ALA A 344 -3.75 1.08 -12.33
N ARG A 345 -3.90 0.20 -11.32
CA ARG A 345 -4.88 0.40 -10.24
C ARG A 345 -4.61 1.63 -9.39
N TYR A 346 -3.35 1.91 -9.07
CA TYR A 346 -2.99 2.97 -8.12
C TYR A 346 -2.53 4.27 -8.77
N TYR A 347 -2.11 4.24 -10.04
CA TYR A 347 -1.52 5.40 -10.70
C TYR A 347 -2.16 5.75 -12.06
N ASP A 348 -3.16 4.98 -12.53
CA ASP A 348 -3.84 5.24 -13.81
C ASP A 348 -5.22 5.85 -13.54
N ASP A 349 -5.31 7.18 -13.63
CA ASP A 349 -6.53 7.96 -13.40
C ASP A 349 -7.39 8.13 -14.65
N GLY A 350 -7.18 7.31 -15.71
CA GLY A 350 -7.91 7.47 -16.99
C GLY A 350 -7.56 8.77 -17.74
N GLY A 351 -6.60 9.56 -17.21
CA GLY A 351 -5.99 10.67 -17.94
C GLY A 351 -5.02 10.12 -18.99
N PRO A 352 -4.70 10.90 -20.04
CA PRO A 352 -3.69 10.49 -20.98
C PRO A 352 -2.35 10.47 -20.25
N MET A 353 -2.02 9.35 -19.60
CA MET A 353 -0.63 9.06 -19.29
C MET A 353 0.12 9.24 -20.59
N ARG A 354 1.00 10.22 -20.66
CA ARG A 354 2.04 10.20 -21.67
C ARG A 354 2.63 8.80 -21.54
N LYS A 355 2.27 7.94 -22.50
CA LYS A 355 2.97 6.68 -22.71
C LYS A 355 4.43 7.08 -22.79
N ARG A 356 5.15 7.03 -21.67
CA ARG A 356 6.59 6.99 -21.72
C ARG A 356 6.85 5.67 -22.44
N VAL A 357 7.07 5.80 -23.72
CA VAL A 357 7.60 4.72 -24.53
C VAL A 357 8.82 4.28 -23.76
N ARG A 358 8.76 3.10 -23.14
CA ARG A 358 9.97 2.40 -22.69
C ARG A 358 10.78 2.29 -23.98
N HIS A 359 11.76 3.13 -24.16
CA HIS A 359 12.76 2.89 -25.18
C HIS A 359 13.35 1.55 -24.80
N LYS A 360 12.99 0.50 -25.51
CA LYS A 360 13.74 -0.76 -25.45
C LYS A 360 15.18 -0.33 -25.61
N ARG A 361 16.02 -0.67 -24.64
CA ARG A 361 17.47 -0.47 -24.76
C ARG A 361 17.87 -1.01 -26.13
N GLN A 362 18.18 -0.12 -27.05
CA GLN A 362 18.69 -0.50 -28.35
C GLN A 362 20.19 -0.65 -28.15
N VAL A 363 20.66 -1.86 -28.23
CA VAL A 363 22.07 -2.21 -28.03
C VAL A 363 22.64 -2.63 -29.37
N PHE A 364 23.70 -1.98 -29.79
CA PHE A 364 24.52 -2.41 -30.93
C PHE A 364 25.66 -3.27 -30.42
N LEU A 365 25.76 -4.50 -30.89
CA LEU A 365 26.85 -5.40 -30.58
C LEU A 365 27.94 -5.25 -31.65
N PHE A 366 29.07 -4.75 -31.23
CA PHE A 366 30.29 -4.63 -32.04
C PHE A 366 31.14 -5.88 -31.79
N ASP A 367 31.24 -6.76 -32.77
CA ASP A 367 32.00 -8.01 -32.65
C ASP A 367 33.37 -7.95 -33.35
N THR A 368 34.15 -9.01 -33.20
CA THR A 368 35.50 -9.05 -33.78
C THR A 368 35.50 -9.02 -35.30
N ALA A 369 34.45 -9.41 -35.98
CA ALA A 369 34.32 -9.32 -37.42
C ALA A 369 34.13 -7.87 -37.91
N ASP A 370 33.54 -7.02 -37.05
CA ASP A 370 33.33 -5.61 -37.33
C ASP A 370 34.62 -4.78 -37.23
N LEU A 371 35.70 -5.31 -36.60
CA LEU A 371 36.98 -4.65 -36.48
C LEU A 371 37.71 -4.46 -37.85
N GLY A 372 37.34 -5.26 -38.85
CA GLY A 372 37.82 -5.11 -40.23
C GLY A 372 37.10 -4.03 -41.04
N ASN A 373 35.97 -3.48 -40.49
CA ASN A 373 35.21 -2.44 -41.17
C ASN A 373 35.66 -1.05 -40.71
N GLU A 374 36.65 -0.47 -41.43
CA GLU A 374 37.21 0.86 -41.10
C GLU A 374 36.12 1.95 -41.03
N ARG A 375 35.12 1.92 -41.93
CA ARG A 375 34.05 2.91 -41.96
C ARG A 375 33.14 2.82 -40.74
N LEU A 376 32.86 1.61 -40.25
CA LEU A 376 32.09 1.40 -39.05
C LEU A 376 32.89 1.84 -37.80
N ALA A 377 34.18 1.50 -37.76
CA ALA A 377 35.04 1.90 -36.65
C ALA A 377 35.25 3.42 -36.57
N GLU A 378 35.39 4.12 -37.71
CA GLU A 378 35.42 5.57 -37.77
C GLU A 378 34.06 6.19 -37.29
N ALA A 379 32.95 5.67 -37.77
CA ALA A 379 31.61 6.17 -37.37
C ALA A 379 31.35 6.02 -35.88
N VAL A 380 31.77 4.89 -35.29
CA VAL A 380 31.65 4.64 -33.84
C VAL A 380 32.56 5.56 -33.03
N SER A 381 33.81 5.77 -33.48
CA SER A 381 34.74 6.67 -32.79
C SER A 381 34.40 8.14 -32.94
N ALA A 382 33.78 8.54 -34.04
CA ALA A 382 33.36 9.91 -34.29
C ALA A 382 32.06 10.31 -33.56
N SER A 383 31.29 9.35 -32.99
CA SER A 383 30.05 9.63 -32.25
C SER A 383 30.27 9.45 -30.75
N PRO A 384 30.33 10.56 -29.97
CA PRO A 384 30.43 10.51 -28.52
C PRO A 384 29.25 9.76 -27.90
N THR A 385 29.48 9.05 -26.79
CA THR A 385 28.45 8.23 -26.10
C THR A 385 27.24 9.00 -25.65
N ASP A 386 27.39 10.27 -25.33
CA ASP A 386 26.35 11.19 -24.85
C ASP A 386 25.46 11.78 -25.96
N THR A 387 25.88 11.62 -27.22
CA THR A 387 25.12 12.15 -28.38
C THR A 387 24.50 11.07 -29.28
N ARG A 388 24.67 9.80 -28.92
CA ARG A 388 24.14 8.67 -29.71
C ARG A 388 22.63 8.60 -29.64
N THR A 389 21.99 8.63 -30.79
CA THR A 389 20.52 8.57 -30.97
C THR A 389 20.11 7.32 -31.75
N SER A 390 18.79 7.07 -31.83
CA SER A 390 18.26 5.97 -32.67
C SER A 390 18.70 6.08 -34.13
N GLY A 391 18.85 7.30 -34.67
CA GLY A 391 19.37 7.52 -36.02
C GLY A 391 20.85 7.13 -36.17
N THR A 392 21.64 7.30 -35.11
CA THR A 392 23.06 6.84 -35.10
C THR A 392 23.10 5.32 -35.10
N LEU A 393 22.21 4.64 -34.38
CA LEU A 393 22.14 3.18 -34.40
C LEU A 393 21.76 2.63 -35.79
N GLU A 394 20.79 3.25 -36.47
CA GLU A 394 20.40 2.85 -37.82
C GLU A 394 21.59 3.00 -38.81
N SER A 395 22.36 4.08 -38.67
CA SER A 395 23.57 4.30 -39.47
C SER A 395 24.62 3.21 -39.23
N PHE A 396 24.82 2.80 -37.98
CA PHE A 396 25.75 1.72 -37.63
C PHE A 396 25.29 0.37 -38.17
N LEU A 397 23.99 0.06 -38.06
CA LEU A 397 23.41 -1.17 -38.62
C LEU A 397 23.55 -1.22 -40.14
N HIS A 398 23.36 -0.07 -40.82
CA HIS A 398 23.51 0.02 -42.26
C HIS A 398 24.97 -0.19 -42.72
N LEU A 399 25.95 0.39 -42.01
CA LEU A 399 27.38 0.19 -42.29
C LEU A 399 27.81 -1.27 -42.03
N LYS A 400 27.30 -1.91 -40.99
CA LYS A 400 27.53 -3.32 -40.69
C LYS A 400 26.95 -4.24 -41.78
N GLN A 401 25.75 -3.94 -42.32
CA GLN A 401 25.14 -4.71 -43.40
C GLN A 401 25.89 -4.55 -44.73
N GLN A 402 26.41 -3.36 -45.03
CA GLN A 402 27.20 -3.14 -46.24
C GLN A 402 28.49 -3.98 -46.29
N SER A 403 29.13 -4.17 -45.15
CA SER A 403 30.36 -5.01 -45.09
C SER A 403 30.08 -6.50 -45.31
N LEU A 404 28.87 -6.97 -44.96
CA LEU A 404 28.44 -8.34 -45.20
C LEU A 404 28.04 -8.57 -46.68
N GLY A 405 27.66 -7.50 -47.41
CA GLY A 405 27.26 -7.57 -48.82
C GLY A 405 28.43 -7.62 -49.82
N ASP A 406 29.57 -7.04 -49.44
CA ASP A 406 30.77 -7.02 -50.32
C ASP A 406 31.59 -8.32 -50.26
N GLY A 407 31.42 -9.14 -49.18
CA GLY A 407 32.04 -10.47 -49.06
C GLY A 407 31.27 -11.64 -49.66
N ALA A 408 29.99 -11.43 -50.07
CA ALA A 408 29.09 -12.50 -50.49
C ALA A 408 28.90 -12.61 -51.99
N ARG A 409 29.87 -12.22 -52.82
CA ARG A 409 29.78 -12.42 -54.28
C ARG A 409 30.46 -13.65 -54.80
N ASP A 410 31.17 -14.43 -53.97
CA ASP A 410 31.88 -15.61 -54.45
C ASP A 410 31.36 -16.98 -53.96
N ASP A 411 30.32 -17.07 -53.10
CA ASP A 411 29.82 -18.36 -52.57
C ASP A 411 28.27 -18.49 -52.51
N ALA A 412 27.56 -17.98 -53.48
CA ALA A 412 26.08 -18.12 -53.57
C ALA A 412 25.59 -19.06 -54.67
N GLU A 413 26.01 -20.33 -54.61
CA GLU A 413 25.30 -21.45 -55.24
C GLU A 413 25.35 -22.67 -54.31
N ASN A 414 24.42 -22.79 -53.41
CA ASN A 414 23.94 -23.96 -52.67
C ASN A 414 23.69 -23.67 -51.17
N ALA A 415 22.47 -23.27 -50.88
CA ALA A 415 21.71 -23.82 -49.74
C ALA A 415 20.38 -23.03 -49.52
N VAL A 416 19.32 -23.60 -50.01
CA VAL A 416 17.96 -23.24 -49.60
C VAL A 416 17.67 -23.90 -48.23
N GLY A 417 17.49 -23.11 -47.19
CA GLY A 417 17.11 -23.56 -45.86
C GLY A 417 16.15 -22.55 -45.20
N GLN A 418 14.97 -22.99 -44.86
CA GLN A 418 13.86 -22.21 -44.28
C GLN A 418 14.21 -21.53 -42.92
N PRO A 419 13.58 -20.40 -42.56
CA PRO A 419 13.82 -19.71 -41.30
C PRO A 419 13.04 -20.37 -40.17
N THR A 420 13.75 -20.86 -39.17
CA THR A 420 13.20 -21.28 -37.88
C THR A 420 13.09 -20.10 -36.94
N GLY A 421 11.91 -20.01 -36.26
CA GLY A 421 11.54 -18.89 -35.40
C GLY A 421 12.46 -18.66 -34.19
N PHE A 422 12.66 -17.41 -33.87
CA PHE A 422 13.32 -16.99 -32.65
C PHE A 422 12.33 -16.98 -31.49
N SER A 423 12.58 -17.86 -30.53
CA SER A 423 12.02 -17.83 -29.19
C SER A 423 12.83 -16.90 -28.32
N ALA A 424 12.18 -15.88 -27.75
CA ALA A 424 12.79 -14.98 -26.78
C ALA A 424 12.79 -15.63 -25.40
N ASN A 425 13.88 -16.29 -25.01
CA ASN A 425 14.22 -16.54 -23.61
C ASN A 425 15.69 -16.94 -23.51
N GLY A 426 16.45 -16.18 -22.72
CA GLY A 426 17.78 -16.58 -22.33
C GLY A 426 18.78 -15.44 -22.37
N ALA A 427 19.21 -15.01 -21.20
CA ALA A 427 20.41 -14.24 -21.04
C ALA A 427 21.59 -15.06 -21.57
N THR A 428 22.03 -14.78 -22.78
CA THR A 428 23.27 -15.35 -23.33
C THR A 428 24.46 -14.52 -22.84
N ARG A 429 25.42 -15.21 -22.22
CA ARG A 429 26.76 -14.68 -21.97
C ARG A 429 27.31 -14.06 -23.25
N ALA A 430 27.80 -12.82 -23.15
CA ALA A 430 28.58 -12.24 -24.20
C ALA A 430 29.81 -13.14 -24.47
N GLU A 431 30.02 -13.54 -25.72
CA GLU A 431 31.25 -14.23 -26.12
C GLU A 431 32.46 -13.29 -25.88
N GLU A 432 33.57 -13.84 -25.42
CA GLU A 432 34.81 -13.09 -25.17
C GLU A 432 35.20 -12.33 -26.44
N GLY A 433 35.14 -10.99 -26.40
CA GLY A 433 35.56 -10.10 -27.48
C GLY A 433 34.53 -9.16 -28.05
N SER A 434 33.26 -9.21 -27.56
CA SER A 434 32.20 -8.30 -28.04
C SER A 434 32.16 -7.00 -27.21
N VAL A 435 32.11 -5.86 -27.90
CA VAL A 435 31.88 -4.54 -27.28
C VAL A 435 30.43 -4.15 -27.38
N VAL A 436 29.81 -3.86 -26.23
CA VAL A 436 28.41 -3.43 -26.15
C VAL A 436 28.36 -1.90 -26.18
N ILE A 437 27.67 -1.33 -27.16
CA ILE A 437 27.44 0.10 -27.27
C ILE A 437 25.99 0.37 -26.89
N ASP A 438 25.78 1.16 -25.84
CA ASP A 438 24.45 1.52 -25.32
C ASP A 438 23.98 2.85 -25.95
N PHE A 439 22.77 2.86 -26.50
CA PHE A 439 22.12 4.01 -27.13
C PHE A 439 20.94 4.55 -26.29
N SER A 440 20.85 4.19 -25.01
CA SER A 440 19.81 4.70 -24.14
C SER A 440 20.14 6.11 -23.63
N ASN A 441 19.64 7.12 -24.32
CA ASN A 441 19.41 8.48 -23.78
C ASN A 441 17.92 8.79 -23.80
#